data_b2196f015f2ef4cb0763c0ebe0949c3d
#
_entry.id   b2196f015f2ef4cb0763c0ebe0949c3d
#
_cell.length_a   1.000
_cell.length_b   1.000
_cell.length_c   1.000
_cell.angle_alpha   90.00
_cell.angle_beta   90.00
_cell.angle_gamma   90.00
#
_symmetry.space_group_name_H-M   'P 1'
#
loop_
_entity.id
_entity.type
_entity.pdbx_description
1 polymer ?
#
loop_
_entity_poly.entity_id
_entity_poly.type
_entity_poly.pdbx_seq_one_letter_code
_entity_poly.pdbx_strand_id
1 'polypeptide(L)'
;MHPNPKFRWDDIAAMRDFAQEIGFGMLFRETPDGPRVAHVPFVFLSDHVIGFHTARSNAITTLLDGSEALFVVNGPDGYISPDWYGIDDQVPTWNYIAVELQGRVRKMDRAELTAQADALSHFQESRLAPKPVWTRAKMGEGLFDKMLAGIFGFVMDISEWRGTLKLGQNKPESVRLSAADGAGAAGQDAIAHPMRSLSL
;
A
#
# COMPACT_ATOMS: atom_id res chain seq x y z
N MET A 1 4.97 13.09 1.80
CA MET A 1 3.94 13.59 0.82
C MET A 1 4.49 14.69 -0.08
N HIS A 2 3.91 14.89 -1.28
CA HIS A 2 4.31 15.96 -2.19
C HIS A 2 3.88 17.33 -1.65
N PRO A 3 4.75 18.37 -1.66
CA PRO A 3 4.44 19.68 -1.04
C PRO A 3 3.40 20.51 -1.80
N ASN A 4 3.16 20.22 -3.10
CA ASN A 4 2.17 20.92 -3.89
C ASN A 4 0.75 20.44 -3.54
N PRO A 5 -0.14 21.32 -3.05
CA PRO A 5 -1.49 20.94 -2.62
C PRO A 5 -2.37 20.39 -3.77
N LYS A 6 -2.05 20.68 -5.04
CA LYS A 6 -2.78 20.12 -6.19
C LYS A 6 -2.66 18.59 -6.30
N PHE A 7 -1.68 17.98 -5.65
CA PHE A 7 -1.46 16.52 -5.65
C PHE A 7 -1.95 15.86 -4.37
N ARG A 8 -2.52 16.63 -3.47
CA ARG A 8 -3.08 16.09 -2.23
C ARG A 8 -4.35 15.31 -2.53
N TRP A 9 -4.46 14.17 -1.90
CA TRP A 9 -5.61 13.30 -1.97
C TRP A 9 -6.25 13.21 -0.59
N ASP A 10 -7.46 13.73 -0.45
CA ASP A 10 -8.15 13.88 0.83
C ASP A 10 -9.35 12.92 1.00
N ASP A 11 -9.72 12.16 -0.04
CA ASP A 11 -10.80 11.18 0.04
C ASP A 11 -10.32 9.91 0.75
N ILE A 12 -10.63 9.81 2.05
CA ILE A 12 -10.24 8.68 2.89
C ILE A 12 -10.86 7.37 2.41
N ALA A 13 -12.10 7.38 1.93
CA ALA A 13 -12.75 6.17 1.44
C ALA A 13 -12.05 5.64 0.19
N ALA A 14 -11.73 6.53 -0.75
CA ALA A 14 -10.98 6.15 -1.95
C ALA A 14 -9.53 5.73 -1.62
N MET A 15 -8.84 6.38 -0.67
CA MET A 15 -7.53 5.94 -0.19
C MET A 15 -7.57 4.55 0.44
N ARG A 16 -8.62 4.26 1.22
CA ARG A 16 -8.83 2.95 1.84
C ARG A 16 -9.04 1.87 0.77
N ASP A 17 -9.92 2.11 -0.19
CA ASP A 17 -10.22 1.14 -1.26
C ASP A 17 -8.97 0.87 -2.11
N PHE A 18 -8.23 1.90 -2.45
CA PHE A 18 -6.93 1.78 -3.12
C PHE A 18 -5.92 0.97 -2.31
N ALA A 19 -5.75 1.29 -1.02
CA ALA A 19 -4.82 0.57 -0.15
C ALA A 19 -5.23 -0.90 0.02
N GLN A 20 -6.54 -1.18 0.15
CA GLN A 20 -7.11 -2.52 0.20
C GLN A 20 -6.83 -3.29 -1.10
N GLU A 21 -6.98 -2.65 -2.27
CA GLU A 21 -6.71 -3.28 -3.57
C GLU A 21 -5.24 -3.70 -3.69
N ILE A 22 -4.30 -2.87 -3.25
CA ILE A 22 -2.88 -3.20 -3.22
C ILE A 22 -2.60 -4.31 -2.18
N GLY A 23 -3.10 -4.19 -0.96
CA GLY A 23 -2.99 -5.20 0.10
C GLY A 23 -1.56 -5.51 0.56
N PHE A 24 -0.58 -4.69 0.16
CA PHE A 24 0.84 -4.85 0.47
C PHE A 24 1.49 -3.48 0.66
N GLY A 25 2.37 -3.35 1.67
CA GLY A 25 2.98 -2.05 1.94
C GLY A 25 4.28 -2.13 2.73
N MET A 26 4.78 -0.97 3.06
CA MET A 26 6.04 -0.76 3.76
C MET A 26 5.78 -0.18 5.15
N LEU A 27 6.17 -0.89 6.17
CA LEU A 27 6.07 -0.48 7.57
C LEU A 27 7.42 0.06 8.03
N PHE A 28 7.46 1.34 8.37
CA PHE A 28 8.66 2.03 8.82
C PHE A 28 8.69 2.15 10.35
N ARG A 29 9.85 1.89 10.91
CA ARG A 29 10.10 2.00 12.34
C ARG A 29 11.54 2.44 12.63
N GLU A 30 11.70 3.37 13.58
CA GLU A 30 13.01 3.64 14.17
C GLU A 30 13.48 2.45 15.00
N THR A 31 14.75 2.12 14.87
CA THR A 31 15.43 1.11 15.68
C THR A 31 16.71 1.69 16.27
N PRO A 32 17.32 1.04 17.29
CA PRO A 32 18.62 1.49 17.83
C PRO A 32 19.73 1.62 16.77
N ASP A 33 19.61 0.84 15.68
CA ASP A 33 20.58 0.84 14.56
C ASP A 33 20.13 1.75 13.39
N GLY A 34 19.20 2.69 13.64
CA GLY A 34 18.59 3.59 12.67
C GLY A 34 17.28 3.06 12.08
N PRO A 35 16.66 3.83 11.15
CA PRO A 35 15.37 3.47 10.58
C PRO A 35 15.44 2.17 9.79
N ARG A 36 14.39 1.37 9.91
CA ARG A 36 14.21 0.11 9.16
C ARG A 36 12.83 0.07 8.53
N VAL A 37 12.72 -0.72 7.49
CA VAL A 37 11.47 -0.98 6.78
C VAL A 37 11.20 -2.49 6.72
N ALA A 38 9.94 -2.88 6.93
CA ALA A 38 9.45 -4.22 6.63
C ALA A 38 8.40 -4.13 5.52
N HIS A 39 8.49 -5.01 4.54
CA HIS A 39 7.49 -5.17 3.50
C HIS A 39 6.52 -6.25 3.93
N VAL A 40 5.26 -5.89 4.12
CA VAL A 40 4.27 -6.78 4.71
C VAL A 40 2.92 -6.70 3.99
N PRO A 41 2.22 -7.84 3.83
CA PRO A 41 0.83 -7.84 3.44
C PRO A 41 -0.03 -7.39 4.62
N PHE A 42 -1.16 -6.76 4.31
CA PHE A 42 -2.13 -6.33 5.31
C PHE A 42 -3.56 -6.52 4.82
N VAL A 43 -4.49 -6.46 5.75
CA VAL A 43 -5.93 -6.46 5.46
C VAL A 43 -6.61 -5.45 6.39
N PHE A 44 -7.63 -4.76 5.90
CA PHE A 44 -8.46 -3.93 6.76
C PHE A 44 -9.36 -4.83 7.63
N LEU A 45 -9.32 -4.58 8.94
CA LEU A 45 -10.19 -5.20 9.94
C LEU A 45 -11.42 -4.34 10.21
N SER A 46 -11.30 -3.03 9.99
CA SER A 46 -12.38 -2.04 9.97
C SER A 46 -11.93 -0.82 9.14
N ASP A 47 -12.76 0.22 9.05
CA ASP A 47 -12.46 1.41 8.24
C ASP A 47 -11.16 2.14 8.61
N HIS A 48 -10.74 2.04 9.87
CA HIS A 48 -9.55 2.72 10.39
C HIS A 48 -8.55 1.77 11.06
N VAL A 49 -8.67 0.47 10.81
CA VAL A 49 -7.82 -0.53 11.47
C VAL A 49 -7.28 -1.50 10.44
N ILE A 50 -5.96 -1.64 10.37
CA ILE A 50 -5.31 -2.69 9.59
C ILE A 50 -4.70 -3.76 10.47
N GLY A 51 -4.76 -5.01 9.98
CA GLY A 51 -4.07 -6.16 10.55
C GLY A 51 -2.96 -6.64 9.64
N PHE A 52 -1.80 -6.88 10.19
CA PHE A 52 -0.62 -7.41 9.48
C PHE A 52 0.20 -8.30 10.39
N HIS A 53 1.19 -8.99 9.83
CA HIS A 53 2.12 -9.78 10.62
C HIS A 53 3.56 -9.64 10.11
N THR A 54 4.52 -9.87 10.99
CA THR A 54 5.95 -9.87 10.67
C THR A 54 6.60 -11.15 11.17
N ALA A 55 7.68 -11.56 10.51
CA ALA A 55 8.50 -12.65 11.04
C ALA A 55 9.09 -12.24 12.42
N ARG A 56 9.16 -13.18 13.35
CA ARG A 56 9.74 -12.92 14.69
C ARG A 56 11.18 -12.42 14.64
N SER A 57 11.93 -12.83 13.64
CA SER A 57 13.33 -12.44 13.42
C SER A 57 13.50 -11.09 12.73
N ASN A 58 12.42 -10.45 12.28
CA ASN A 58 12.53 -9.14 11.65
C ASN A 58 12.92 -8.08 12.69
N ALA A 59 13.86 -7.21 12.33
CA ALA A 59 14.48 -6.25 13.26
C ALA A 59 13.48 -5.28 13.92
N ILE A 60 12.35 -4.97 13.26
CA ILE A 60 11.34 -4.07 13.83
C ILE A 60 10.33 -4.76 14.74
N THR A 61 10.21 -6.08 14.66
CA THR A 61 9.10 -6.84 15.27
C THR A 61 8.95 -6.60 16.76
N THR A 62 10.04 -6.61 17.51
CA THR A 62 10.02 -6.42 18.98
C THR A 62 9.78 -4.97 19.40
N LEU A 63 9.83 -4.03 18.46
CA LEU A 63 9.70 -2.60 18.68
C LEU A 63 8.32 -2.05 18.29
N LEU A 64 7.43 -2.90 17.78
CA LEU A 64 6.13 -2.48 17.25
C LEU A 64 5.07 -2.33 18.34
N ASP A 65 5.02 -3.22 19.31
CA ASP A 65 3.97 -3.22 20.33
C ASP A 65 3.95 -1.94 21.15
N GLY A 66 2.80 -1.26 21.21
CA GLY A 66 2.62 0.00 21.92
C GLY A 66 3.25 1.22 21.26
N SER A 67 3.77 1.10 20.02
CA SER A 67 4.46 2.19 19.33
C SER A 67 3.58 2.89 18.29
N GLU A 68 3.99 4.10 17.90
CA GLU A 68 3.53 4.74 16.65
C GLU A 68 4.37 4.20 15.49
N ALA A 69 3.73 3.99 14.35
CA ALA A 69 4.39 3.56 13.12
C ALA A 69 3.81 4.26 11.89
N LEU A 70 4.62 4.30 10.83
CA LEU A 70 4.21 4.76 9.52
C LEU A 70 4.12 3.55 8.57
N PHE A 71 2.95 3.38 7.97
CA PHE A 71 2.70 2.36 6.94
C PHE A 71 2.46 3.05 5.61
N VAL A 72 3.20 2.69 4.58
CA VAL A 72 3.11 3.32 3.25
C VAL A 72 2.66 2.27 2.24
N VAL A 73 1.62 2.62 1.49
CA VAL A 73 1.12 1.84 0.35
C VAL A 73 1.44 2.61 -0.92
N ASN A 74 2.35 2.06 -1.73
CA ASN A 74 2.68 2.62 -3.03
C ASN A 74 1.77 2.02 -4.10
N GLY A 75 1.28 2.89 -4.96
CA GLY A 75 0.62 2.52 -6.20
C GLY A 75 1.56 2.59 -7.40
N PRO A 76 0.98 2.68 -8.61
CA PRO A 76 1.76 2.86 -9.81
C PRO A 76 2.55 4.18 -9.77
N ASP A 77 3.73 4.12 -10.33
CA ASP A 77 4.59 5.28 -10.56
C ASP A 77 5.21 5.22 -11.96
N GLY A 78 5.74 6.34 -12.43
CA GLY A 78 6.42 6.38 -13.71
C GLY A 78 7.12 7.70 -13.99
N TYR A 79 8.21 7.59 -14.73
CA TYR A 79 8.92 8.74 -15.27
C TYR A 79 8.12 9.40 -16.38
N ILE A 80 8.03 10.72 -16.38
CA ILE A 80 7.35 11.50 -17.41
C ILE A 80 8.37 12.40 -18.10
N SER A 81 8.58 12.13 -19.40
CA SER A 81 9.44 12.97 -20.24
C SER A 81 8.80 14.33 -20.47
N PRO A 82 9.59 15.41 -20.41
CA PRO A 82 9.11 16.74 -20.80
C PRO A 82 8.59 16.81 -22.23
N ASP A 83 9.16 16.03 -23.16
CA ASP A 83 8.75 15.99 -24.57
C ASP A 83 7.31 15.51 -24.76
N TRP A 84 6.81 14.68 -23.83
CA TRP A 84 5.45 14.15 -23.92
C TRP A 84 4.37 15.18 -23.60
N TYR A 85 4.75 16.31 -22.99
CA TYR A 85 3.79 17.39 -22.73
C TYR A 85 3.39 18.18 -23.97
N GLY A 86 4.22 18.17 -25.05
CA GLY A 86 3.95 18.89 -26.30
C GLY A 86 3.94 20.41 -26.16
N ILE A 87 4.56 20.95 -25.10
CA ILE A 87 4.73 22.38 -24.84
C ILE A 87 6.14 22.65 -24.32
N ASP A 88 6.64 23.85 -24.53
CA ASP A 88 7.97 24.27 -24.12
C ASP A 88 8.10 24.43 -22.58
N ASP A 89 9.33 24.58 -22.11
CA ASP A 89 9.69 24.89 -20.73
C ASP A 89 9.20 23.86 -19.70
N GLN A 90 9.22 22.58 -20.07
CA GLN A 90 8.92 21.48 -19.16
C GLN A 90 10.19 20.82 -18.63
N VAL A 91 10.07 20.16 -17.49
CA VAL A 91 11.17 19.42 -16.87
C VAL A 91 10.78 17.97 -16.67
N PRO A 92 11.76 17.04 -16.66
CA PRO A 92 11.52 15.65 -16.29
C PRO A 92 10.91 15.53 -14.90
N THR A 93 9.99 14.60 -14.71
CA THR A 93 9.38 14.35 -13.40
C THR A 93 8.94 12.91 -13.26
N TRP A 94 8.50 12.55 -12.05
CA TRP A 94 7.79 11.31 -11.76
C TRP A 94 6.34 11.62 -11.41
N ASN A 95 5.42 10.86 -11.97
CA ASN A 95 4.05 10.75 -11.47
C ASN A 95 3.94 9.50 -10.62
N TYR A 96 3.10 9.54 -9.59
CA TYR A 96 2.94 8.43 -8.66
C TYR A 96 1.69 8.57 -7.79
N ILE A 97 1.29 7.46 -7.22
CA ILE A 97 0.21 7.37 -6.25
C ILE A 97 0.78 6.74 -4.97
N ALA A 98 0.49 7.35 -3.83
CA ALA A 98 0.90 6.80 -2.54
C ALA A 98 -0.09 7.16 -1.45
N VAL A 99 -0.30 6.24 -0.51
CA VAL A 99 -1.06 6.45 0.72
C VAL A 99 -0.16 6.16 1.91
N GLU A 100 -0.10 7.11 2.84
CA GLU A 100 0.59 6.99 4.11
C GLU A 100 -0.45 6.88 5.23
N LEU A 101 -0.30 5.86 6.05
CA LEU A 101 -1.11 5.57 7.23
C LEU A 101 -0.22 5.72 8.46
N GLN A 102 -0.56 6.61 9.36
CA GLN A 102 0.12 6.71 10.63
C GLN A 102 -0.82 6.25 11.75
N GLY A 103 -0.30 5.53 12.72
CA GLY A 103 -1.13 5.06 13.80
C GLY A 103 -0.40 4.25 14.85
N ARG A 104 -1.15 3.93 15.90
CA ARG A 104 -0.65 3.17 17.04
C ARG A 104 -0.75 1.67 16.79
N VAL A 105 0.33 0.98 17.02
CA VAL A 105 0.45 -0.46 16.82
C VAL A 105 0.29 -1.20 18.16
N ARG A 106 -0.48 -2.28 18.14
CA ARG A 106 -0.64 -3.21 19.23
C ARG A 106 -0.41 -4.64 18.74
N LYS A 107 0.22 -5.46 19.56
CA LYS A 107 0.40 -6.88 19.27
C LYS A 107 -0.92 -7.64 19.38
N MET A 108 -1.15 -8.57 18.48
CA MET A 108 -2.27 -9.50 18.50
C MET A 108 -2.03 -10.65 19.47
N ASP A 109 -3.10 -11.17 20.05
CA ASP A 109 -3.10 -12.49 20.64
C ASP A 109 -3.14 -13.60 19.58
N ARG A 110 -3.14 -14.88 19.99
CA ARG A 110 -3.12 -16.02 19.06
C ARG A 110 -4.40 -16.13 18.24
N ALA A 111 -5.54 -15.84 18.83
CA ALA A 111 -6.84 -15.93 18.14
C ALA A 111 -6.98 -14.84 17.09
N GLU A 112 -6.60 -13.61 17.43
CA GLU A 112 -6.56 -12.46 16.52
C GLU A 112 -5.60 -12.71 15.33
N LEU A 113 -4.38 -13.22 15.61
CA LEU A 113 -3.41 -13.54 14.56
C LEU A 113 -3.94 -14.64 13.62
N THR A 114 -4.61 -15.65 14.16
CA THR A 114 -5.23 -16.71 13.35
C THR A 114 -6.31 -16.13 12.45
N ALA A 115 -7.20 -15.30 12.99
CA ALA A 115 -8.27 -14.66 12.24
C ALA A 115 -7.72 -13.71 11.16
N GLN A 116 -6.66 -12.95 11.46
CA GLN A 116 -5.98 -12.07 10.50
C GLN A 116 -5.36 -12.87 9.34
N ALA A 117 -4.69 -13.98 9.63
CA ALA A 117 -4.09 -14.83 8.61
C ALA A 117 -5.15 -15.46 7.70
N ASP A 118 -6.27 -15.91 8.27
CA ASP A 118 -7.42 -16.43 7.50
C ASP A 118 -8.05 -15.32 6.63
N ALA A 119 -8.27 -14.13 7.19
CA ALA A 119 -8.85 -13.00 6.47
C ALA A 119 -7.96 -12.54 5.29
N LEU A 120 -6.66 -12.41 5.53
CA LEU A 120 -5.69 -12.05 4.50
C LEU A 120 -5.65 -13.09 3.38
N SER A 121 -5.60 -14.38 3.74
CA SER A 121 -5.62 -15.48 2.77
C SER A 121 -6.90 -15.48 1.96
N HIS A 122 -8.06 -15.35 2.61
CA HIS A 122 -9.34 -15.30 1.93
C HIS A 122 -9.44 -14.12 0.97
N PHE A 123 -9.03 -12.94 1.39
CA PHE A 123 -9.05 -11.73 0.55
C PHE A 123 -8.22 -11.92 -0.72
N GLN A 124 -6.99 -12.39 -0.61
CA GLN A 124 -6.11 -12.58 -1.76
C GLN A 124 -6.55 -13.76 -2.64
N GLU A 125 -6.98 -14.87 -2.06
CA GLU A 125 -7.39 -16.05 -2.79
C GLU A 125 -8.70 -15.87 -3.56
N SER A 126 -9.65 -15.07 -3.03
CA SER A 126 -10.91 -14.78 -3.72
C SER A 126 -10.71 -14.02 -5.03
N ARG A 127 -9.61 -13.29 -5.17
CA ARG A 127 -9.23 -12.55 -6.39
C ARG A 127 -8.68 -13.46 -7.51
N LEU A 128 -8.40 -14.71 -7.20
CA LEU A 128 -7.85 -15.70 -8.14
C LEU A 128 -8.92 -16.58 -8.77
N ALA A 129 -10.20 -16.15 -8.77
CA ALA A 129 -11.26 -16.87 -9.45
C ALA A 129 -10.91 -17.08 -10.94
N PRO A 130 -11.28 -18.21 -11.56
CA PRO A 130 -12.18 -19.27 -11.07
C PRO A 130 -11.50 -20.35 -10.19
N LYS A 131 -10.24 -20.18 -9.79
CA LYS A 131 -9.56 -21.12 -8.88
C LYS A 131 -10.32 -21.20 -7.55
N PRO A 132 -10.59 -22.42 -7.00
CA PRO A 132 -11.13 -22.56 -5.66
C PRO A 132 -10.24 -21.90 -4.61
N VAL A 133 -10.86 -21.14 -3.70
CA VAL A 133 -10.15 -20.46 -2.60
C VAL A 133 -9.33 -21.47 -1.80
N TRP A 134 -8.06 -21.14 -1.57
CA TRP A 134 -7.21 -21.91 -0.67
C TRP A 134 -7.63 -21.65 0.78
N THR A 135 -7.67 -22.70 1.58
CA THR A 135 -7.89 -22.61 3.01
C THR A 135 -6.86 -23.44 3.76
N ARG A 136 -6.61 -23.14 5.01
CA ARG A 136 -5.71 -23.91 5.87
C ARG A 136 -6.13 -25.36 6.09
N ALA A 137 -7.38 -25.72 5.78
CA ALA A 137 -7.82 -27.11 5.80
C ALA A 137 -7.05 -28.02 4.81
N LYS A 138 -6.33 -27.42 3.85
CA LYS A 138 -5.42 -28.16 2.94
C LYS A 138 -4.05 -28.43 3.55
N MET A 139 -3.76 -27.92 4.75
CA MET A 139 -2.48 -28.13 5.43
C MET A 139 -2.52 -29.44 6.24
N GLY A 140 -1.37 -30.07 6.39
CA GLY A 140 -1.24 -31.20 7.29
C GLY A 140 -1.45 -30.81 8.75
N GLU A 141 -1.84 -31.77 9.55
CA GLU A 141 -2.13 -31.59 10.98
C GLU A 141 -0.96 -30.90 11.72
N GLY A 142 -1.26 -29.88 12.52
CA GLY A 142 -0.29 -29.11 13.31
C GLY A 142 0.64 -28.20 12.49
N LEU A 143 0.66 -28.26 11.17
CA LEU A 143 1.58 -27.45 10.36
C LEU A 143 1.26 -25.97 10.44
N PHE A 144 -0.02 -25.60 10.40
CA PHE A 144 -0.44 -24.20 10.54
C PHE A 144 0.04 -23.60 11.86
N ASP A 145 -0.14 -24.29 12.97
CA ASP A 145 0.29 -23.86 14.29
C ASP A 145 1.80 -23.69 14.39
N LYS A 146 2.55 -24.60 13.78
CA LYS A 146 4.01 -24.51 13.71
C LYS A 146 4.46 -23.28 12.91
N MET A 147 3.83 -22.98 11.79
CA MET A 147 4.14 -21.80 10.97
C MET A 147 3.72 -20.50 11.68
N LEU A 148 2.55 -20.48 12.30
CA LEU A 148 2.06 -19.34 13.07
C LEU A 148 3.02 -18.96 14.22
N ALA A 149 3.69 -19.95 14.81
CA ALA A 149 4.72 -19.71 15.83
C ALA A 149 5.94 -18.92 15.33
N GLY A 150 6.16 -18.83 14.01
CA GLY A 150 7.27 -18.09 13.39
C GLY A 150 7.00 -16.60 13.19
N ILE A 151 5.78 -16.13 13.45
CA ILE A 151 5.36 -14.75 13.21
C ILE A 151 4.73 -14.10 14.44
N PHE A 152 4.66 -12.77 14.45
CA PHE A 152 3.82 -11.98 15.34
C PHE A 152 2.82 -11.17 14.52
N GLY A 153 1.56 -11.18 14.95
CA GLY A 153 0.50 -10.34 14.41
C GLY A 153 0.42 -9.00 15.12
N PHE A 154 -0.01 -8.00 14.36
CA PHE A 154 -0.21 -6.64 14.85
C PHE A 154 -1.47 -6.04 14.27
N VAL A 155 -2.11 -5.20 15.07
CA VAL A 155 -3.17 -4.27 14.68
C VAL A 155 -2.58 -2.87 14.68
N MET A 156 -2.90 -2.06 13.69
CA MET A 156 -2.61 -0.63 13.72
C MET A 156 -3.92 0.15 13.64
N ASP A 157 -4.20 0.94 14.67
CA ASP A 157 -5.28 1.91 14.71
C ASP A 157 -4.80 3.18 14.00
N ILE A 158 -5.39 3.47 12.84
CA ILE A 158 -4.99 4.57 11.97
C ILE A 158 -5.53 5.88 12.52
N SER A 159 -4.66 6.77 12.92
CA SER A 159 -4.97 8.11 13.42
C SER A 159 -4.83 9.20 12.37
N GLU A 160 -4.03 8.96 11.33
CA GLU A 160 -3.80 9.94 10.26
C GLU A 160 -3.67 9.24 8.90
N TRP A 161 -4.35 9.83 7.91
CA TRP A 161 -4.29 9.44 6.49
C TRP A 161 -3.67 10.57 5.69
N ARG A 162 -2.72 10.26 4.84
CA ARG A 162 -2.13 11.21 3.90
C ARG A 162 -2.02 10.56 2.53
N GLY A 163 -2.68 11.14 1.52
CA GLY A 163 -2.64 10.66 0.15
C GLY A 163 -1.92 11.59 -0.81
N THR A 164 -1.28 11.02 -1.81
CA THR A 164 -0.72 11.75 -2.95
C THR A 164 -1.20 11.12 -4.24
N LEU A 165 -1.88 11.93 -5.06
CA LEU A 165 -2.16 11.63 -6.46
C LEU A 165 -1.39 12.64 -7.31
N LYS A 166 -0.19 12.32 -7.73
CA LYS A 166 0.57 13.16 -8.66
C LYS A 166 0.43 12.57 -10.06
N LEU A 167 -0.55 13.07 -10.80
CA LEU A 167 -0.97 12.53 -12.11
C LEU A 167 -0.94 13.57 -13.23
N GLY A 168 -0.28 14.73 -13.00
CA GLY A 168 -0.23 15.81 -13.97
C GLY A 168 -1.43 16.76 -13.93
N GLN A 169 -2.32 16.67 -12.94
CA GLN A 169 -3.52 17.51 -12.79
C GLN A 169 -3.22 19.01 -12.55
N ASN A 170 -1.97 19.37 -12.35
CA ASN A 170 -1.50 20.75 -12.29
C ASN A 170 -1.32 21.37 -13.69
N LYS A 171 -1.43 20.58 -14.76
CA LYS A 171 -1.34 20.98 -16.17
C LYS A 171 -2.75 21.09 -16.79
N PRO A 172 -2.90 21.83 -17.92
CA PRO A 172 -4.10 21.74 -18.74
C PRO A 172 -4.40 20.29 -19.14
N GLU A 173 -5.67 19.95 -19.28
CA GLU A 173 -6.09 18.57 -19.58
C GLU A 173 -5.42 18.00 -20.84
N SER A 174 -5.40 18.77 -21.93
CA SER A 174 -4.78 18.32 -23.18
C SER A 174 -3.29 17.98 -23.03
N VAL A 175 -2.57 18.76 -22.23
CA VAL A 175 -1.15 18.56 -21.93
C VAL A 175 -0.94 17.31 -21.06
N ARG A 176 -1.81 17.10 -20.07
CA ARG A 176 -1.82 15.89 -19.21
C ARG A 176 -2.09 14.65 -20.04
N LEU A 177 -3.09 14.69 -20.94
CA LEU A 177 -3.45 13.57 -21.80
C LEU A 177 -2.33 13.23 -22.78
N SER A 178 -1.69 14.24 -23.39
CA SER A 178 -0.51 14.03 -24.23
C SER A 178 0.61 13.30 -23.49
N ALA A 179 0.91 13.72 -22.24
CA ALA A 179 1.91 13.06 -21.44
C ALA A 179 1.51 11.62 -21.03
N ALA A 180 0.22 11.37 -20.78
CA ALA A 180 -0.30 10.03 -20.50
C ALA A 180 -0.17 9.11 -21.73
N ASP A 181 -0.39 9.63 -22.94
CA ASP A 181 -0.24 8.87 -24.18
C ASP A 181 1.24 8.54 -24.44
N GLY A 182 2.14 9.49 -24.19
CA GLY A 182 3.58 9.25 -24.24
C GLY A 182 4.03 8.17 -23.25
N ALA A 183 3.53 8.21 -22.02
CA ALA A 183 3.82 7.20 -21.00
C ALA A 183 3.30 5.81 -21.41
N GLY A 184 2.07 5.72 -21.93
CA GLY A 184 1.50 4.48 -22.44
C GLY A 184 2.29 3.92 -23.62
N ALA A 185 2.67 4.76 -24.59
CA ALA A 185 3.50 4.36 -25.73
C ALA A 185 4.90 3.85 -25.30
N ALA A 186 5.40 4.30 -24.14
CA ALA A 186 6.63 3.82 -23.53
C ALA A 186 6.43 2.58 -22.62
N GLY A 187 5.24 1.95 -22.61
CA GLY A 187 4.95 0.76 -21.83
C GLY A 187 4.65 1.02 -20.34
N GLN A 188 4.36 2.25 -19.94
CA GLN A 188 4.03 2.64 -18.58
C GLN A 188 2.51 2.71 -18.36
N ASP A 189 1.76 1.69 -18.80
CA ASP A 189 0.30 1.69 -18.76
C ASP A 189 -0.28 1.85 -17.35
N ALA A 190 0.39 1.31 -16.35
CA ALA A 190 -0.04 1.38 -14.95
C ALA A 190 -0.19 2.81 -14.44
N ILE A 191 0.69 3.74 -14.86
CA ILE A 191 0.58 5.16 -14.51
C ILE A 191 -0.17 5.96 -15.57
N ALA A 192 -0.09 5.58 -16.85
CA ALA A 192 -0.78 6.26 -17.93
C ALA A 192 -2.31 6.20 -17.77
N HIS A 193 -2.84 5.07 -17.29
CA HIS A 193 -4.27 4.90 -17.08
C HIS A 193 -4.86 5.91 -16.06
N PRO A 194 -4.40 5.99 -14.81
CA PRO A 194 -4.89 6.99 -13.87
C PRO A 194 -4.57 8.43 -14.29
N MET A 195 -3.50 8.67 -15.07
CA MET A 195 -3.25 9.99 -15.66
C MET A 195 -4.34 10.41 -16.64
N ARG A 196 -4.95 9.49 -17.39
CA ARG A 196 -6.05 9.82 -18.33
C ARG A 196 -7.35 10.13 -17.60
N SER A 197 -7.73 9.29 -16.65
CA SER A 197 -9.01 9.38 -15.95
C SER A 197 -9.01 10.35 -14.76
N LEU A 198 -7.86 10.62 -14.14
CA LEU A 198 -7.71 11.22 -12.80
C LEU A 198 -8.49 10.45 -11.72
N SER A 199 -8.77 9.18 -11.98
CA SER A 199 -9.41 8.22 -11.09
C SER A 199 -8.62 6.93 -11.05
N LEU A 200 -8.85 6.13 -10.04
CA LEU A 200 -8.22 4.84 -9.81
C LEU A 200 -9.14 3.71 -10.24
#